data_a9f2b62d8aa743bff7a8f4ebb1761a9c
#
_entry.id   a9f2b62d8aa743bff7a8f4ebb1761a9c
#
_cell.length_a   1.000
_cell.length_b   1.000
_cell.length_c   1.000
_cell.angle_alpha   90.00
_cell.angle_beta   90.00
_cell.angle_gamma   90.00
#
_symmetry.space_group_name_H-M   'P 1'
#
loop_
_entity.id
_entity.type
_entity.pdbx_description
1 polymer ?
#
loop_
_entity_poly.entity_id
_entity_poly.type
_entity_poly.pdbx_seq_one_letter_code
_entity_poly.pdbx_strand_id
1 'polypeptide(L)'
;ESDHSGISASDITSLSPYDMLVNPDGSYTNLNFLKFYTPMIDAMVFKENFPYSDWSYNPITEIKNRSLNTTNINLRFQGGLTFKIIEGLTLSTKFQYERLQTDNRNLYNDKTFYVRNMVNQASTWNMTTGEVTANLPSGSILTQAKTLVDSYNWRNQINFNRTIAKIHTINFVGGIELSQLRTKSYNYAPTYGYDDDHLT
;
A
#
# COMPACT_ATOMS: atom_id res chain seq x y z
N GLU A 1 -0.20 -12.59 -2.19
CA GLU A 1 0.07 -12.02 -0.86
C GLU A 1 1.54 -11.61 -0.84
N SER A 2 1.82 -10.33 -0.82
CA SER A 2 3.19 -9.83 -0.70
C SER A 2 3.34 -9.21 0.68
N ASP A 3 4.11 -9.88 1.53
CA ASP A 3 4.51 -9.33 2.82
C ASP A 3 5.68 -8.35 2.59
N HIS A 4 5.42 -7.04 2.78
CA HIS A 4 6.41 -5.98 2.69
C HIS A 4 6.90 -5.55 4.07
N SER A 5 7.10 -6.49 4.98
CA SER A 5 7.60 -6.24 6.34
C SER A 5 9.08 -5.84 6.38
N GLY A 6 9.72 -5.65 5.23
CA GLY A 6 11.15 -5.34 5.13
C GLY A 6 11.57 -3.98 5.71
N ILE A 7 12.85 -3.87 6.12
CA ILE A 7 13.51 -2.59 6.43
C ILE A 7 13.60 -1.81 5.12
N SER A 8 13.28 -0.51 5.13
CA SER A 8 13.55 0.33 3.97
C SER A 8 15.07 0.53 3.81
N ALA A 9 15.53 0.68 2.57
CA ALA A 9 16.95 0.96 2.32
C ALA A 9 17.44 2.22 3.08
N SER A 10 16.56 3.21 3.28
CA SER A 10 16.86 4.42 4.03
C SER A 10 17.14 4.17 5.52
N ASP A 11 16.50 3.18 6.13
CA ASP A 11 16.73 2.84 7.54
C ASP A 11 18.12 2.22 7.73
N ILE A 12 18.65 1.53 6.71
CA ILE A 12 19.97 0.91 6.74
C ILE A 12 21.06 1.91 6.33
N THR A 13 20.83 2.72 5.31
CA THR A 13 21.83 3.68 4.80
C THR A 13 22.10 4.85 5.74
N SER A 14 21.20 5.12 6.68
CA SER A 14 21.39 6.12 7.73
C SER A 14 22.27 5.62 8.90
N LEU A 15 22.55 4.30 8.96
CA LEU A 15 23.41 3.73 9.99
C LEU A 15 24.89 3.91 9.65
N SER A 16 25.70 4.25 10.65
CA SER A 16 27.15 4.13 10.52
C SER A 16 27.54 2.65 10.41
N PRO A 17 28.60 2.28 9.65
CA PRO A 17 29.10 0.90 9.61
C PRO A 17 29.47 0.31 10.98
N TYR A 18 29.63 1.17 11.99
CA TYR A 18 29.96 0.78 13.36
C TYR A 18 28.77 0.73 14.30
N ASP A 19 27.58 1.14 13.84
CA ASP A 19 26.36 1.09 14.64
C ASP A 19 25.84 -0.34 14.69
N MET A 20 25.71 -0.90 15.87
CA MET A 20 25.15 -2.24 16.08
C MET A 20 23.63 -2.13 16.26
N LEU A 21 22.89 -2.99 15.58
CA LEU A 21 21.44 -3.12 15.76
C LEU A 21 21.09 -3.93 17.02
N VAL A 22 21.99 -4.81 17.43
CA VAL A 22 21.81 -5.73 18.56
C VAL A 22 23.08 -5.67 19.41
N ASN A 23 22.91 -5.50 20.70
CA ASN A 23 23.98 -5.50 21.67
C ASN A 23 24.55 -6.93 21.86
N PRO A 24 25.78 -7.09 22.42
CA PRO A 24 26.37 -8.39 22.69
C PRO A 24 25.54 -9.31 23.61
N ASP A 25 24.68 -8.71 24.45
CA ASP A 25 23.77 -9.43 25.36
C ASP A 25 22.46 -9.87 24.66
N GLY A 26 22.31 -9.58 23.36
CA GLY A 26 21.10 -9.90 22.58
C GLY A 26 19.98 -8.87 22.66
N SER A 27 20.12 -7.81 23.45
CA SER A 27 19.16 -6.71 23.50
C SER A 27 19.25 -5.81 22.26
N TYR A 28 18.18 -5.09 21.93
CA TYR A 28 18.19 -4.16 20.81
C TYR A 28 18.81 -2.83 21.19
N THR A 29 19.75 -2.35 20.39
CA THR A 29 20.40 -1.06 20.57
C THR A 29 19.41 0.07 20.37
N ASN A 30 19.42 1.07 21.25
CA ASN A 30 18.62 2.27 21.07
C ASN A 30 19.30 3.22 20.07
N LEU A 31 18.66 3.39 18.91
CA LEU A 31 19.13 4.23 17.79
C LEU A 31 18.24 5.47 17.60
N ASN A 32 17.65 5.98 18.67
CA ASN A 32 16.72 7.10 18.60
C ASN A 32 17.34 8.41 18.07
N PHE A 33 18.68 8.56 18.14
CA PHE A 33 19.40 9.68 17.53
C PHE A 33 19.20 9.79 16.01
N LEU A 34 18.78 8.71 15.34
CA LEU A 34 18.41 8.73 13.91
C LEU A 34 17.06 9.40 13.65
N LYS A 35 16.25 9.60 14.66
CA LYS A 35 14.87 10.10 14.54
C LYS A 35 14.70 11.51 15.09
N PHE A 36 15.50 11.91 16.08
CA PHE A 36 15.45 13.23 16.68
C PHE A 36 16.75 13.59 17.41
N TYR A 37 16.86 14.86 17.75
CA TYR A 37 17.99 15.35 18.57
C TYR A 37 17.79 14.93 20.03
N THR A 38 18.46 13.87 20.44
CA THR A 38 18.30 13.24 21.76
C THR A 38 18.48 14.17 22.94
N PRO A 39 19.44 15.14 22.93
CA PRO A 39 19.59 16.08 24.05
C PRO A 39 18.33 16.89 24.36
N MET A 40 17.48 17.15 23.36
CA MET A 40 16.21 17.83 23.58
C MET A 40 15.23 16.96 24.39
N ILE A 41 15.15 15.66 24.08
CA ILE A 41 14.30 14.74 24.83
C ILE A 41 14.86 14.50 26.24
N ASP A 42 16.17 14.36 26.37
CA ASP A 42 16.83 14.14 27.68
C ASP A 42 16.68 15.32 28.60
N ALA A 43 16.62 16.54 28.07
CA ALA A 43 16.37 17.77 28.83
C ALA A 43 14.92 17.94 29.28
N MET A 44 13.96 17.16 28.71
CA MET A 44 12.55 17.24 29.11
C MET A 44 12.33 16.55 30.47
N VAL A 45 12.22 17.32 31.52
CA VAL A 45 11.99 16.83 32.89
C VAL A 45 10.69 16.03 33.02
N PHE A 46 9.72 16.33 32.18
CA PHE A 46 8.37 15.72 32.21
C PHE A 46 8.16 14.67 31.10
N LYS A 47 9.24 14.13 30.51
CA LYS A 47 9.13 13.12 29.44
C LYS A 47 8.35 11.85 29.82
N GLU A 48 8.34 11.53 31.12
CA GLU A 48 7.60 10.39 31.67
C GLU A 48 6.08 10.64 31.74
N ASN A 49 5.62 11.89 31.60
CA ASN A 49 4.21 12.26 31.64
C ASN A 49 3.53 12.06 30.27
N PHE A 50 4.32 11.80 29.21
CA PHE A 50 3.73 11.49 27.89
C PHE A 50 3.04 10.14 27.89
N PRO A 51 2.01 9.94 27.01
CA PRO A 51 1.30 8.67 26.88
C PRO A 51 2.23 7.46 26.71
N TYR A 52 3.36 7.68 26.04
CA TYR A 52 4.43 6.70 25.92
C TYR A 52 5.74 7.30 26.42
N SER A 53 6.22 6.79 27.54
CA SER A 53 7.50 7.22 28.15
C SER A 53 8.73 6.62 27.47
N ASP A 54 8.55 5.54 26.67
CA ASP A 54 9.61 4.91 25.90
C ASP A 54 9.87 5.63 24.57
N TRP A 55 11.00 6.34 24.48
CA TRP A 55 11.48 7.09 23.32
C TRP A 55 12.55 6.32 22.52
N SER A 56 12.71 5.03 22.78
CA SER A 56 13.70 4.21 22.08
C SER A 56 13.26 3.91 20.64
N TYR A 57 14.24 3.77 19.76
CA TYR A 57 14.04 3.34 18.38
C TYR A 57 15.02 2.25 18.00
N ASN A 58 14.52 1.20 17.35
CA ASN A 58 15.33 0.20 16.69
C ASN A 58 14.58 -0.35 15.47
N PRO A 59 15.21 -0.41 14.28
CA PRO A 59 14.55 -0.89 13.06
C PRO A 59 14.00 -2.31 13.17
N ILE A 60 14.64 -3.20 13.92
CA ILE A 60 14.18 -4.57 14.12
C ILE A 60 12.87 -4.58 14.92
N THR A 61 12.76 -3.72 15.93
CA THR A 61 11.51 -3.58 16.70
C THR A 61 10.37 -3.08 15.82
N GLU A 62 10.64 -2.11 14.95
CA GLU A 62 9.64 -1.60 14.00
C GLU A 62 9.10 -2.71 13.10
N ILE A 63 9.98 -3.52 12.52
CA ILE A 63 9.58 -4.61 11.61
C ILE A 63 8.77 -5.67 12.33
N LYS A 64 9.20 -6.07 13.52
CA LYS A 64 8.54 -7.13 14.30
C LYS A 64 7.16 -6.75 14.81
N ASN A 65 6.88 -5.45 14.96
CA ASN A 65 5.65 -4.93 15.54
C ASN A 65 4.76 -4.20 14.51
N ARG A 66 4.96 -4.45 13.22
CA ARG A 66 4.08 -3.97 12.16
C ARG A 66 3.64 -5.10 11.25
N SER A 67 2.45 -4.98 10.67
CA SER A 67 1.93 -5.88 9.65
C SER A 67 1.48 -5.06 8.44
N LEU A 68 2.17 -5.22 7.32
CA LEU A 68 1.92 -4.49 6.07
C LEU A 68 1.44 -5.48 5.03
N ASN A 69 0.11 -5.58 4.86
CA ASN A 69 -0.51 -6.54 3.96
C ASN A 69 -1.08 -5.87 2.72
N THR A 70 -0.73 -6.39 1.56
CA THR A 70 -1.32 -6.00 0.27
C THR A 70 -1.93 -7.23 -0.38
N THR A 71 -3.23 -7.20 -0.60
CA THR A 71 -3.95 -8.26 -1.30
C THR A 71 -4.38 -7.78 -2.68
N ASN A 72 -3.98 -8.51 -3.71
CA ASN A 72 -4.34 -8.23 -5.10
C ASN A 72 -5.24 -9.34 -5.64
N ILE A 73 -6.40 -8.96 -6.18
CA ILE A 73 -7.33 -9.85 -6.85
C ILE A 73 -7.50 -9.36 -8.29
N ASN A 74 -7.18 -10.20 -9.26
CA ASN A 74 -7.38 -9.93 -10.67
C ASN A 74 -8.38 -10.92 -11.25
N LEU A 75 -9.50 -10.41 -11.77
CA LEU A 75 -10.53 -11.17 -12.46
C LEU A 75 -10.59 -10.71 -13.91
N ARG A 76 -10.49 -11.67 -14.84
CA ARG A 76 -10.59 -11.40 -16.28
C ARG A 76 -11.60 -12.32 -16.94
N PHE A 77 -12.54 -11.73 -17.65
CA PHE A 77 -13.47 -12.42 -18.53
C PHE A 77 -13.22 -12.00 -19.97
N GLN A 78 -13.13 -12.96 -20.86
CA GLN A 78 -12.92 -12.73 -22.28
C GLN A 78 -13.78 -13.67 -23.09
N GLY A 79 -14.47 -13.12 -24.08
CA GLY A 79 -15.28 -13.89 -25.02
C GLY A 79 -15.18 -13.32 -26.43
N GLY A 80 -15.42 -14.14 -27.42
CA GLY A 80 -15.42 -13.69 -28.81
C GLY A 80 -16.26 -14.60 -29.71
N LEU A 81 -16.85 -13.99 -30.73
CA LEU A 81 -17.60 -14.65 -31.75
C LEU A 81 -17.07 -14.26 -33.14
N THR A 82 -17.06 -15.19 -34.05
CA THR A 82 -16.69 -14.96 -35.45
C THR A 82 -17.79 -15.48 -36.34
N PHE A 83 -18.32 -14.63 -37.19
CA PHE A 83 -19.39 -14.94 -38.14
C PHE A 83 -18.81 -14.91 -39.56
N LYS A 84 -19.05 -15.99 -40.31
CA LYS A 84 -18.89 -15.98 -41.77
C LYS A 84 -20.17 -15.42 -42.39
N ILE A 85 -20.12 -14.24 -42.99
CA ILE A 85 -21.27 -13.56 -43.57
C ILE A 85 -21.51 -14.09 -44.97
N ILE A 86 -20.46 -14.09 -45.80
CA ILE A 86 -20.40 -14.68 -47.15
C ILE A 86 -19.00 -15.25 -47.36
N GLU A 87 -18.80 -15.92 -48.49
CA GLU A 87 -17.47 -16.42 -48.86
C GLU A 87 -16.47 -15.26 -48.96
N GLY A 88 -15.37 -15.35 -48.18
CA GLY A 88 -14.34 -14.33 -48.07
C GLY A 88 -14.62 -13.23 -47.05
N LEU A 89 -15.84 -13.09 -46.53
CA LEU A 89 -16.18 -12.04 -45.56
C LEU A 89 -16.45 -12.61 -44.16
N THR A 90 -15.67 -12.20 -43.18
CA THR A 90 -15.86 -12.55 -41.77
C THR A 90 -16.00 -11.31 -40.90
N LEU A 91 -16.88 -11.37 -39.91
CA LEU A 91 -17.05 -10.42 -38.84
C LEU A 91 -16.62 -11.06 -37.53
N SER A 92 -15.68 -10.47 -36.82
CA SER A 92 -15.28 -10.93 -35.51
C SER A 92 -15.64 -9.87 -34.48
N THR A 93 -16.24 -10.28 -33.36
CA THR A 93 -16.47 -9.43 -32.19
C THR A 93 -15.79 -10.08 -30.99
N LYS A 94 -15.06 -9.28 -30.22
CA LYS A 94 -14.38 -9.72 -29.01
C LYS A 94 -14.70 -8.75 -27.89
N PHE A 95 -15.05 -9.29 -26.72
CA PHE A 95 -15.29 -8.52 -25.51
C PHE A 95 -14.38 -9.01 -24.41
N GLN A 96 -13.80 -8.08 -23.66
CA GLN A 96 -12.99 -8.34 -22.48
C GLN A 96 -13.43 -7.42 -21.36
N TYR A 97 -13.58 -8.00 -20.18
CA TYR A 97 -13.73 -7.28 -18.91
C TYR A 97 -12.65 -7.74 -17.96
N GLU A 98 -11.99 -6.79 -17.32
CA GLU A 98 -10.99 -7.06 -16.30
C GLU A 98 -11.24 -6.17 -15.09
N ARG A 99 -11.18 -6.78 -13.90
CA ARG A 99 -11.23 -6.09 -12.62
C ARG A 99 -10.00 -6.44 -11.81
N LEU A 100 -9.22 -5.40 -11.47
CA LEU A 100 -8.14 -5.48 -10.50
C LEU A 100 -8.61 -4.80 -9.20
N GLN A 101 -8.52 -5.52 -8.09
CA GLN A 101 -8.72 -5.00 -6.75
C GLN A 101 -7.42 -5.11 -5.97
N THR A 102 -6.99 -4.01 -5.37
CA THR A 102 -5.85 -3.94 -4.46
C THR A 102 -6.36 -3.45 -3.12
N ASP A 103 -6.20 -4.27 -2.08
CA ASP A 103 -6.51 -3.94 -0.70
C ASP A 103 -5.20 -3.84 0.09
N ASN A 104 -4.95 -2.68 0.69
CA ASN A 104 -3.82 -2.43 1.58
C ASN A 104 -4.33 -2.33 3.01
N ARG A 105 -3.73 -3.10 3.92
CA ARG A 105 -3.99 -3.03 5.36
C ARG A 105 -2.65 -2.97 6.09
N ASN A 106 -2.37 -1.84 6.69
CA ASN A 106 -1.14 -1.59 7.44
C ASN A 106 -1.49 -1.39 8.91
N LEU A 107 -1.03 -2.30 9.74
CA LEU A 107 -1.18 -2.25 11.18
C LEU A 107 0.19 -1.98 11.82
N TYR A 108 0.26 -0.96 12.65
CA TYR A 108 1.42 -0.61 13.47
C TYR A 108 1.03 -0.76 14.94
N ASN A 109 1.67 -1.69 15.62
CA ASN A 109 1.45 -1.93 17.04
C ASN A 109 2.05 -0.79 17.88
N ASP A 110 1.53 -0.58 19.08
CA ASP A 110 1.99 0.43 20.05
C ASP A 110 3.46 0.26 20.51
N LYS A 111 4.05 -0.92 20.30
CA LYS A 111 5.48 -1.17 20.52
C LYS A 111 6.38 -0.55 19.45
N THR A 112 5.84 -0.09 18.32
CA THR A 112 6.60 0.62 17.30
C THR A 112 6.92 2.05 17.77
N PHE A 113 8.10 2.54 17.44
CA PHE A 113 8.43 3.94 17.62
C PHE A 113 7.49 4.85 16.84
N TYR A 114 7.06 4.39 15.65
CA TYR A 114 6.11 5.13 14.80
C TYR A 114 4.84 5.51 15.56
N VAL A 115 4.19 4.55 16.23
CA VAL A 115 2.95 4.79 16.99
C VAL A 115 3.24 5.67 18.21
N ARG A 116 4.24 5.32 19.02
CA ARG A 116 4.59 6.04 20.23
C ARG A 116 4.91 7.52 19.94
N ASN A 117 5.72 7.75 18.91
CA ASN A 117 6.08 9.09 18.49
C ASN A 117 4.89 9.89 17.95
N MET A 118 4.00 9.24 17.17
CA MET A 118 2.79 9.88 16.64
C MET A 118 1.87 10.36 17.77
N VAL A 119 1.58 9.50 18.74
CA VAL A 119 0.69 9.81 19.87
C VAL A 119 1.33 10.90 20.76
N ASN A 120 2.63 10.78 21.03
CA ASN A 120 3.35 11.78 21.84
C ASN A 120 3.41 13.15 21.15
N GLN A 121 3.69 13.21 19.85
CA GLN A 121 3.72 14.46 19.08
C GLN A 121 2.34 15.12 18.97
N ALA A 122 1.28 14.34 18.93
CA ALA A 122 -0.08 14.85 18.92
C ALA A 122 -0.54 15.36 20.29
N SER A 123 0.17 15.03 21.38
CA SER A 123 -0.17 15.47 22.73
C SER A 123 0.12 16.97 22.91
N THR A 124 -0.67 17.63 23.73
CA THR A 124 -0.45 19.00 24.18
C THR A 124 0.25 19.00 25.51
N TRP A 125 1.27 19.83 25.70
CA TRP A 125 2.02 19.89 26.98
C TRP A 125 2.28 21.32 27.41
N ASN A 126 2.41 21.50 28.74
CA ASN A 126 2.76 22.75 29.36
C ASN A 126 4.20 22.67 29.91
N MET A 127 5.08 23.47 29.35
CA MET A 127 6.50 23.49 29.74
C MET A 127 6.74 23.90 31.20
N THR A 128 5.83 24.70 31.79
CA THR A 128 5.96 25.21 33.15
C THR A 128 5.45 24.21 34.19
N THR A 129 4.31 23.59 33.94
CA THR A 129 3.67 22.64 34.88
C THR A 129 4.08 21.19 34.62
N GLY A 130 4.61 20.87 33.42
CA GLY A 130 4.90 19.51 33.02
C GLY A 130 3.64 18.67 32.73
N GLU A 131 2.46 19.29 32.67
CA GLU A 131 1.22 18.62 32.36
C GLU A 131 1.17 18.25 30.88
N VAL A 132 0.80 17.00 30.59
CA VAL A 132 0.66 16.47 29.22
C VAL A 132 -0.75 15.91 29.05
N THR A 133 -1.42 16.34 27.99
CA THR A 133 -2.75 15.85 27.61
C THR A 133 -2.66 15.12 26.27
N ALA A 134 -3.04 13.85 26.25
CA ALA A 134 -3.10 13.05 25.05
C ALA A 134 -4.29 13.48 24.16
N ASN A 135 -4.03 13.83 22.91
CA ASN A 135 -5.08 14.15 21.93
C ASN A 135 -5.43 12.95 21.03
N LEU A 136 -4.63 11.90 21.06
CA LEU A 136 -4.89 10.61 20.38
C LEU A 136 -4.95 9.50 21.43
N PRO A 137 -5.83 8.50 21.22
CA PRO A 137 -5.87 7.34 22.09
C PRO A 137 -4.58 6.50 21.95
N SER A 138 -4.13 5.90 23.04
CA SER A 138 -3.06 4.91 23.03
C SER A 138 -3.56 3.59 22.43
N GLY A 139 -2.67 2.85 21.74
CA GLY A 139 -2.97 1.60 21.05
C GLY A 139 -2.41 1.60 19.64
N SER A 140 -2.70 0.55 18.88
CA SER A 140 -2.19 0.41 17.51
C SER A 140 -2.80 1.45 16.56
N ILE A 141 -2.11 1.69 15.44
CA ILE A 141 -2.62 2.52 14.35
C ILE A 141 -2.89 1.60 13.14
N LEU A 142 -4.14 1.61 12.68
CA LEU A 142 -4.56 0.89 11.48
C LEU A 142 -4.79 1.88 10.35
N THR A 143 -4.13 1.66 9.21
CA THR A 143 -4.38 2.38 7.96
C THR A 143 -4.84 1.41 6.88
N GLN A 144 -5.87 1.80 6.13
CA GLN A 144 -6.45 0.99 5.08
C GLN A 144 -6.63 1.80 3.80
N ALA A 145 -6.41 1.15 2.66
CA ALA A 145 -6.71 1.73 1.36
C ALA A 145 -7.19 0.62 0.42
N LYS A 146 -8.12 0.98 -0.47
CA LYS A 146 -8.65 0.06 -1.48
C LYS A 146 -8.65 0.73 -2.84
N THR A 147 -8.10 0.05 -3.84
CA THR A 147 -8.14 0.51 -5.23
C THR A 147 -8.83 -0.53 -6.09
N LEU A 148 -9.80 -0.07 -6.88
CA LEU A 148 -10.52 -0.86 -7.87
C LEU A 148 -10.24 -0.29 -9.25
N VAL A 149 -9.81 -1.16 -10.17
CA VAL A 149 -9.62 -0.81 -11.58
C VAL A 149 -10.50 -1.72 -12.42
N ASP A 150 -11.50 -1.13 -13.08
CA ASP A 150 -12.37 -1.81 -14.04
C ASP A 150 -11.94 -1.41 -15.45
N SER A 151 -11.68 -2.41 -16.29
CA SER A 151 -11.32 -2.24 -17.69
C SER A 151 -12.28 -2.99 -18.59
N TYR A 152 -12.80 -2.30 -19.58
CA TYR A 152 -13.67 -2.86 -20.60
C TYR A 152 -13.02 -2.65 -21.96
N ASN A 153 -13.01 -3.70 -22.77
CA ASN A 153 -12.55 -3.62 -24.14
C ASN A 153 -13.52 -4.39 -25.05
N TRP A 154 -13.99 -3.72 -26.08
CA TRP A 154 -14.86 -4.32 -27.09
C TRP A 154 -14.32 -4.00 -28.48
N ARG A 155 -13.91 -5.05 -29.19
CA ARG A 155 -13.30 -4.97 -30.51
C ARG A 155 -14.19 -5.68 -31.55
N ASN A 156 -14.49 -4.98 -32.64
CA ASN A 156 -15.16 -5.51 -33.80
C ASN A 156 -14.25 -5.38 -35.01
N GLN A 157 -14.12 -6.45 -35.79
CA GLN A 157 -13.23 -6.51 -36.96
C GLN A 157 -13.89 -7.22 -38.10
N ILE A 158 -13.83 -6.58 -39.26
CA ILE A 158 -14.26 -7.17 -40.54
C ILE A 158 -13.00 -7.57 -41.32
N ASN A 159 -12.97 -8.79 -41.79
CA ASN A 159 -11.93 -9.27 -42.70
C ASN A 159 -12.59 -9.70 -43.99
N PHE A 160 -12.10 -9.19 -45.09
CA PHE A 160 -12.51 -9.62 -46.44
C PHE A 160 -11.28 -10.10 -47.19
N ASN A 161 -11.38 -11.34 -47.70
CA ASN A 161 -10.35 -11.96 -48.52
C ASN A 161 -11.03 -12.74 -49.64
N ARG A 162 -10.88 -12.27 -50.88
CA ARG A 162 -11.48 -12.92 -52.03
C ARG A 162 -10.59 -12.80 -53.27
N THR A 163 -10.46 -13.91 -53.99
CA THR A 163 -9.83 -13.94 -55.30
C THR A 163 -10.93 -13.87 -56.38
N ILE A 164 -10.86 -12.80 -57.20
CA ILE A 164 -11.79 -12.53 -58.32
C ILE A 164 -11.10 -12.93 -59.63
N ALA A 165 -11.86 -13.58 -60.49
CA ALA A 165 -11.39 -14.02 -61.83
C ALA A 165 -10.09 -14.86 -61.77
N LYS A 166 -9.77 -15.51 -60.67
CA LYS A 166 -8.54 -16.32 -60.44
C LYS A 166 -7.22 -15.57 -60.54
N ILE A 167 -7.27 -14.25 -60.72
CA ILE A 167 -6.07 -13.42 -61.00
C ILE A 167 -5.92 -12.30 -59.96
N HIS A 168 -7.03 -11.77 -59.44
CA HIS A 168 -7.01 -10.62 -58.53
C HIS A 168 -7.39 -11.05 -57.13
N THR A 169 -6.49 -10.93 -56.18
CA THR A 169 -6.79 -11.18 -54.76
C THR A 169 -6.96 -9.85 -54.01
N ILE A 170 -8.11 -9.61 -53.44
CA ILE A 170 -8.42 -8.43 -52.61
C ILE A 170 -8.43 -8.88 -51.17
N ASN A 171 -7.60 -8.19 -50.36
CA ASN A 171 -7.54 -8.32 -48.91
C ASN A 171 -7.90 -6.99 -48.30
N PHE A 172 -8.90 -7.00 -47.41
CA PHE A 172 -9.32 -5.83 -46.65
C PHE A 172 -9.50 -6.18 -45.18
N VAL A 173 -9.00 -5.35 -44.27
CA VAL A 173 -9.23 -5.44 -42.83
C VAL A 173 -9.69 -4.10 -42.35
N GLY A 174 -10.80 -4.03 -41.65
CA GLY A 174 -11.30 -2.84 -41.00
C GLY A 174 -11.89 -3.19 -39.64
N GLY A 175 -11.88 -2.24 -38.73
CA GLY A 175 -12.42 -2.51 -37.39
C GLY A 175 -12.55 -1.28 -36.52
N ILE A 176 -13.25 -1.46 -35.42
CA ILE A 176 -13.42 -0.47 -34.37
C ILE A 176 -13.15 -1.13 -33.00
N GLU A 177 -12.47 -0.41 -32.15
CA GLU A 177 -12.20 -0.82 -30.78
C GLU A 177 -12.67 0.27 -29.82
N LEU A 178 -13.46 -0.13 -28.82
CA LEU A 178 -13.92 0.71 -27.74
C LEU A 178 -13.30 0.21 -26.46
N SER A 179 -12.61 1.08 -25.76
CA SER A 179 -11.99 0.76 -24.46
C SER A 179 -12.36 1.79 -23.42
N GLN A 180 -12.54 1.32 -22.21
CA GLN A 180 -12.78 2.17 -21.04
C GLN A 180 -11.98 1.64 -19.86
N LEU A 181 -11.26 2.54 -19.18
CA LEU A 181 -10.60 2.27 -17.92
C LEU A 181 -11.21 3.15 -16.84
N ARG A 182 -11.61 2.56 -15.72
CA ARG A 182 -12.16 3.27 -14.57
C ARG A 182 -11.42 2.86 -13.32
N THR A 183 -10.77 3.84 -12.67
CA THR A 183 -10.11 3.65 -11.38
C THR A 183 -10.92 4.31 -10.27
N LYS A 184 -11.11 3.60 -9.17
CA LYS A 184 -11.69 4.12 -7.92
C LYS A 184 -10.73 3.83 -6.79
N SER A 185 -10.32 4.86 -6.07
CA SER A 185 -9.46 4.73 -4.90
C SER A 185 -10.20 5.20 -3.65
N TYR A 186 -10.13 4.39 -2.60
CA TYR A 186 -10.71 4.66 -1.29
C TYR A 186 -9.58 4.66 -0.28
N ASN A 187 -9.31 5.82 0.29
CA ASN A 187 -8.36 5.99 1.39
C ASN A 187 -9.18 6.22 2.66
N TYR A 188 -9.11 5.30 3.59
CA TYR A 188 -9.78 5.43 4.88
C TYR A 188 -8.92 6.27 5.81
N ALA A 189 -9.56 7.06 6.68
CA ALA A 189 -8.85 7.76 7.74
C ALA A 189 -8.14 6.75 8.64
N PRO A 190 -6.92 7.04 9.13
CA PRO A 190 -6.27 6.19 10.10
C PRO A 190 -7.13 6.00 11.34
N THR A 191 -7.22 4.76 11.83
CA THR A 191 -7.85 4.44 13.11
C THR A 191 -6.77 4.40 14.17
N TYR A 192 -6.91 5.24 15.20
CA TYR A 192 -5.99 5.33 16.33
C TYR A 192 -6.57 4.56 17.52
N GLY A 193 -5.70 3.99 18.34
CA GLY A 193 -6.12 3.18 19.49
C GLY A 193 -6.75 1.84 19.07
N TYR A 194 -6.42 1.36 17.87
CA TYR A 194 -6.98 0.11 17.34
C TYR A 194 -6.48 -1.09 18.15
N ASP A 195 -7.40 -1.98 18.51
CA ASP A 195 -7.12 -3.25 19.14
C ASP A 195 -7.50 -4.39 18.18
N ASP A 196 -6.50 -5.15 17.73
CA ASP A 196 -6.70 -6.24 16.77
C ASP A 196 -7.47 -7.42 17.37
N ASP A 197 -7.39 -7.62 18.70
CA ASP A 197 -8.08 -8.70 19.41
C ASP A 197 -9.58 -8.39 19.57
N HIS A 198 -9.95 -7.12 19.64
CA HIS A 198 -11.32 -6.67 19.84
C HIS A 198 -11.95 -6.01 18.61
N LEU A 199 -11.19 -5.79 17.53
CA LEU A 199 -11.61 -5.12 16.29
C LEU A 199 -12.23 -3.72 16.52
N THR A 200 -11.76 -3.00 17.52
CA THR A 200 -12.28 -1.68 17.94
C THR A 200 -11.21 -0.60 17.84
#